data_06b42e2d1fc764f11a77d34dbf5bb434
#
_entry.id   06b42e2d1fc764f11a77d34dbf5bb434
#
_cell.length_a   1.000
_cell.length_b   1.000
_cell.length_c   1.000
_cell.angle_alpha   90.00
_cell.angle_beta   90.00
_cell.angle_gamma   90.00
#
_symmetry.space_group_name_H-M   'P 1'
#
loop_
_entity.id
_entity.type
_entity.pdbx_description
1 polymer ?
#
loop_
_entity_poly.entity_id
_entity_poly.type
_entity_poly.pdbx_seq_one_letter_code
_entity_poly.pdbx_strand_id
1 'polypeptide(L)'
;MIREICKDETFLAQRAEAATADDLNTAQDLLDTLIAHKDGCVGMAANMIGVNKRIIAFENDGEYMLMFNPVIVKKSGPYDTEEGCLSLTGTRKAKRFQTVKVQWQNKKFQTRLKTFTGWTAEIIQHEIDHCEGIVI
;
A
#
# COMPACT_ATOMS: atom_id res chain seq x y z
N MET A 1 11.92 -3.26 -12.34
CA MET A 1 11.38 -4.30 -13.25
C MET A 1 9.90 -4.48 -12.97
N ILE A 2 9.11 -4.49 -14.03
CA ILE A 2 7.66 -4.72 -13.90
C ILE A 2 7.43 -6.18 -13.53
N ARG A 3 6.58 -6.44 -12.51
CA ARG A 3 6.23 -7.77 -12.04
C ARG A 3 4.78 -8.10 -12.34
N GLU A 4 4.45 -9.38 -12.42
CA GLU A 4 3.07 -9.85 -12.54
C GLU A 4 2.31 -9.58 -11.25
N ILE A 5 1.02 -9.27 -11.39
CA ILE A 5 0.14 -9.05 -10.25
C ILE A 5 -0.25 -10.39 -9.64
N CYS A 6 0.05 -10.56 -8.35
CA CYS A 6 -0.36 -11.73 -7.58
C CYS A 6 -1.87 -11.71 -7.35
N LYS A 7 -2.53 -12.83 -7.68
CA LYS A 7 -3.98 -13.00 -7.49
C LYS A 7 -4.31 -14.16 -6.56
N ASP A 8 -3.31 -14.70 -5.89
CA ASP A 8 -3.48 -15.79 -4.92
C ASP A 8 -3.96 -15.24 -3.59
N GLU A 9 -5.25 -15.41 -3.30
CA GLU A 9 -5.86 -14.89 -2.07
C GLU A 9 -5.24 -15.50 -0.81
N THR A 10 -4.77 -16.74 -0.86
CA THR A 10 -4.09 -17.37 0.29
C THR A 10 -2.78 -16.65 0.61
N PHE A 11 -2.02 -16.30 -0.42
CA PHE A 11 -0.80 -15.52 -0.25
C PHE A 11 -1.10 -14.12 0.27
N LEU A 12 -2.10 -13.45 -0.33
CA LEU A 12 -2.49 -12.08 0.04
C LEU A 12 -3.06 -11.99 1.45
N ALA A 13 -3.59 -13.08 1.99
CA ALA A 13 -4.12 -13.14 3.35
C ALA A 13 -3.03 -13.29 4.42
N GLN A 14 -1.77 -13.40 4.03
CA GLN A 14 -0.67 -13.49 4.97
C GLN A 14 -0.23 -12.10 5.43
N ARG A 15 0.08 -11.98 6.71
CA ARG A 15 0.64 -10.75 7.26
C ARG A 15 2.07 -10.57 6.76
N ALA A 16 2.39 -9.39 6.24
CA ALA A 16 3.70 -9.10 5.70
C ALA A 16 4.76 -8.92 6.79
N GLU A 17 5.98 -9.35 6.49
CA GLU A 17 7.13 -9.17 7.37
C GLU A 17 7.73 -7.77 7.21
N ALA A 18 8.49 -7.33 8.22
CA ALA A 18 9.18 -6.05 8.17
C ALA A 18 10.16 -6.01 6.99
N ALA A 19 10.19 -4.88 6.30
CA ALA A 19 11.14 -4.63 5.21
C ALA A 19 12.48 -4.15 5.77
N THR A 20 13.56 -4.48 5.07
CA THR A 20 14.92 -4.06 5.39
C THR A 20 15.60 -3.46 4.17
N ALA A 21 16.85 -3.01 4.31
CA ALA A 21 17.64 -2.48 3.20
C ALA A 21 17.83 -3.51 2.06
N ASP A 22 17.69 -4.80 2.35
CA ASP A 22 17.75 -5.85 1.35
C ASP A 22 16.54 -5.84 0.41
N ASP A 23 15.49 -5.11 0.74
CA ASP A 23 14.25 -5.05 -0.01
C ASP A 23 14.16 -3.83 -0.95
N LEU A 24 15.24 -3.07 -1.13
CA LEU A 24 15.25 -1.89 -2.01
C LEU A 24 14.93 -2.23 -3.46
N ASN A 25 15.43 -3.37 -3.96
CA ASN A 25 15.11 -3.81 -5.32
C ASN A 25 13.64 -4.16 -5.48
N THR A 26 13.05 -4.79 -4.47
CA THR A 26 11.61 -5.08 -4.44
C THR A 26 10.80 -3.78 -4.48
N ALA A 27 11.21 -2.77 -3.72
CA ALA A 27 10.54 -1.47 -3.70
C ALA A 27 10.59 -0.80 -5.09
N GLN A 28 11.71 -0.89 -5.78
CA GLN A 28 11.83 -0.34 -7.12
C GLN A 28 10.92 -1.10 -8.10
N ASP A 29 10.89 -2.43 -8.02
CA ASP A 29 10.00 -3.26 -8.84
C ASP A 29 8.53 -2.92 -8.58
N LEU A 30 8.17 -2.69 -7.32
CA LEU A 30 6.81 -2.29 -6.94
C LEU A 30 6.44 -0.95 -7.58
N LEU A 31 7.33 0.02 -7.52
CA LEU A 31 7.12 1.33 -8.13
C LEU A 31 6.98 1.22 -9.66
N ASP A 32 7.86 0.45 -10.30
CA ASP A 32 7.81 0.22 -11.74
C ASP A 32 6.49 -0.43 -12.17
N THR A 33 6.03 -1.40 -11.38
CA THR A 33 4.77 -2.11 -11.65
C THR A 33 3.56 -1.17 -11.47
N LEU A 34 3.57 -0.36 -10.42
CA LEU A 34 2.51 0.64 -10.19
C LEU A 34 2.43 1.63 -11.34
N ILE A 35 3.56 2.17 -11.79
CA ILE A 35 3.61 3.13 -12.90
C ILE A 35 3.10 2.48 -14.19
N ALA A 36 3.43 1.20 -14.43
CA ALA A 36 2.93 0.47 -15.60
C ALA A 36 1.40 0.32 -15.59
N HIS A 37 0.77 0.37 -14.42
CA HIS A 37 -0.68 0.24 -14.26
C HIS A 37 -1.37 1.57 -13.92
N LYS A 38 -0.71 2.71 -14.17
CA LYS A 38 -1.18 4.04 -13.75
C LYS A 38 -2.58 4.41 -14.21
N ASP A 39 -3.04 3.86 -15.32
CA ASP A 39 -4.36 4.17 -15.88
C ASP A 39 -5.51 3.50 -15.10
N GLY A 40 -5.22 2.55 -14.25
CA GLY A 40 -6.23 1.82 -13.47
C GLY A 40 -5.86 1.55 -12.02
N CYS A 41 -4.71 2.07 -11.56
CA CYS A 41 -4.22 1.78 -10.22
C CYS A 41 -3.45 2.97 -9.65
N VAL A 42 -3.77 3.33 -8.40
CA VAL A 42 -3.17 4.48 -7.71
C VAL A 42 -2.32 4.07 -6.50
N GLY A 43 -2.33 2.80 -6.14
CA GLY A 43 -1.55 2.28 -5.03
C GLY A 43 -1.34 0.78 -5.12
N MET A 44 -0.29 0.28 -4.49
CA MET A 44 0.08 -1.12 -4.54
C MET A 44 0.94 -1.47 -3.32
N ALA A 45 0.75 -2.69 -2.80
CA ALA A 45 1.59 -3.24 -1.73
C ALA A 45 2.48 -4.35 -2.30
N ALA A 46 3.61 -4.63 -1.66
CA ALA A 46 4.59 -5.60 -2.16
C ALA A 46 4.01 -7.01 -2.31
N ASN A 47 3.04 -7.41 -1.48
CA ASN A 47 2.41 -8.72 -1.64
C ASN A 47 1.68 -8.85 -2.98
N MET A 48 1.25 -7.75 -3.58
CA MET A 48 0.61 -7.76 -4.90
C MET A 48 1.56 -8.12 -6.03
N ILE A 49 2.87 -8.07 -5.79
CA ILE A 49 3.89 -8.55 -6.73
C ILE A 49 4.60 -9.80 -6.21
N GLY A 50 4.00 -10.49 -5.25
CA GLY A 50 4.48 -11.78 -4.76
C GLY A 50 5.58 -11.71 -3.70
N VAL A 51 5.75 -10.57 -3.05
CA VAL A 51 6.76 -10.40 -1.99
C VAL A 51 6.09 -10.02 -0.68
N ASN A 52 6.22 -10.87 0.33
CA ASN A 52 5.53 -10.71 1.62
C ASN A 52 6.31 -9.76 2.56
N LYS A 53 6.45 -8.50 2.14
CA LYS A 53 7.16 -7.47 2.90
C LYS A 53 6.31 -6.20 3.03
N ARG A 54 6.50 -5.47 4.12
CA ARG A 54 5.75 -4.25 4.42
C ARG A 54 6.30 -3.06 3.63
N ILE A 55 5.93 -3.02 2.35
CA ILE A 55 6.30 -1.94 1.43
C ILE A 55 5.05 -1.56 0.66
N ILE A 56 4.75 -0.26 0.60
CA ILE A 56 3.66 0.26 -0.22
C ILE A 56 4.19 1.35 -1.15
N ALA A 57 3.55 1.47 -2.30
CA ALA A 57 3.77 2.56 -3.25
C ALA A 57 2.42 3.14 -3.61
N PHE A 58 2.33 4.46 -3.76
CA PHE A 58 1.08 5.12 -4.09
C PHE A 58 1.31 6.47 -4.73
N GLU A 59 0.27 6.96 -5.43
CA GLU A 59 0.26 8.29 -6.01
C GLU A 59 -0.25 9.31 -4.98
N ASN A 60 0.49 10.40 -4.82
CA ASN A 60 0.15 11.51 -3.95
C ASN A 60 0.23 12.81 -4.76
N ASP A 61 -0.93 13.33 -5.18
CA ASP A 61 -1.05 14.56 -5.98
C ASP A 61 -0.15 14.56 -7.22
N GLY A 62 -0.16 13.47 -7.97
CA GLY A 62 0.59 13.33 -9.21
C GLY A 62 2.03 12.86 -9.05
N GLU A 63 2.50 12.70 -7.83
CA GLU A 63 3.82 12.16 -7.52
C GLU A 63 3.69 10.77 -6.91
N TYR A 64 4.71 9.93 -7.09
CA TYR A 64 4.73 8.61 -6.49
C TYR A 64 5.55 8.60 -5.21
N MET A 65 5.03 7.93 -4.17
CA MET A 65 5.71 7.75 -2.89
C MET A 65 5.90 6.28 -2.59
N LEU A 66 7.02 5.97 -1.92
CA LEU A 66 7.29 4.65 -1.34
C LEU A 66 7.32 4.78 0.17
N MET A 67 6.73 3.80 0.87
CA MET A 67 6.83 3.69 2.31
C MET A 67 7.29 2.28 2.69
N PHE A 68 8.32 2.21 3.52
CA PHE A 68 8.78 0.97 4.15
C PHE A 68 8.22 0.92 5.57
N ASN A 69 7.67 -0.22 5.95
CA ASN A 69 7.15 -0.46 7.30
C ASN A 69 6.14 0.61 7.76
N PRO A 70 5.11 0.92 6.95
CA PRO A 70 4.15 1.94 7.33
C PRO A 70 3.24 1.46 8.48
N VAL A 71 2.94 2.38 9.40
CA VAL A 71 2.04 2.16 10.53
C VAL A 71 1.15 3.38 10.70
N ILE A 72 -0.16 3.16 10.86
CA ILE A 72 -1.09 4.22 11.20
C ILE A 72 -1.05 4.43 12.71
N VAL A 73 -0.59 5.60 13.15
CA VAL A 73 -0.45 5.90 14.58
C VAL A 73 -1.63 6.70 15.13
N LYS A 74 -2.42 7.36 14.26
CA LYS A 74 -3.63 8.09 14.65
C LYS A 74 -4.57 8.16 13.46
N LYS A 75 -5.89 8.09 13.74
CA LYS A 75 -6.91 8.16 12.70
C LYS A 75 -8.17 8.83 13.25
N SER A 76 -8.91 9.51 12.36
CA SER A 76 -10.16 10.19 12.73
C SER A 76 -11.09 10.34 11.52
N GLY A 77 -12.38 10.56 11.79
CA GLY A 77 -13.39 10.75 10.75
C GLY A 77 -13.75 9.47 9.99
N PRO A 78 -14.32 8.44 10.68
CA PRO A 78 -14.67 7.19 10.01
C PRO A 78 -15.77 7.36 8.97
N TYR A 79 -15.67 6.61 7.86
CA TYR A 79 -16.69 6.53 6.83
C TYR A 79 -16.63 5.17 6.14
N ASP A 80 -17.75 4.77 5.51
CA ASP A 80 -17.83 3.53 4.75
C ASP A 80 -17.70 3.83 3.26
N THR A 81 -17.03 2.95 2.53
CA THR A 81 -16.82 3.08 1.08
C THR A 81 -16.68 1.71 0.45
N GLU A 82 -16.58 1.68 -0.86
CA GLU A 82 -16.26 0.48 -1.63
C GLU A 82 -14.98 0.68 -2.40
N GLU A 83 -14.14 -0.35 -2.45
CA GLU A 83 -12.83 -0.28 -3.08
C GLU A 83 -12.56 -1.51 -3.93
N GLY A 84 -11.79 -1.31 -5.01
CA GLY A 84 -11.29 -2.37 -5.86
C GLY A 84 -9.79 -2.51 -5.76
N CYS A 85 -9.28 -3.65 -6.21
CA CYS A 85 -7.84 -3.94 -6.22
C CYS A 85 -7.49 -4.76 -7.46
N LEU A 86 -6.31 -4.51 -8.05
CA LEU A 86 -5.86 -5.26 -9.22
C LEU A 86 -5.73 -6.76 -8.96
N SER A 87 -5.41 -7.15 -7.73
CA SER A 87 -5.24 -8.55 -7.33
C SER A 87 -6.57 -9.29 -7.20
N LEU A 88 -7.69 -8.57 -7.09
CA LEU A 88 -9.00 -9.15 -6.78
C LEU A 88 -10.06 -8.66 -7.75
N THR A 89 -11.05 -9.52 -8.04
CA THR A 89 -12.17 -9.14 -8.90
C THR A 89 -13.26 -8.40 -8.12
N GLY A 90 -13.88 -7.39 -8.76
CA GLY A 90 -15.00 -6.64 -8.19
C GLY A 90 -14.57 -5.66 -7.12
N THR A 91 -15.53 -5.21 -6.33
CA THR A 91 -15.32 -4.27 -5.24
C THR A 91 -15.70 -4.89 -3.91
N ARG A 92 -15.15 -4.35 -2.83
CA ARG A 92 -15.44 -4.77 -1.47
C ARG A 92 -15.70 -3.57 -0.59
N LYS A 93 -16.58 -3.74 0.39
CA LYS A 93 -16.86 -2.71 1.38
C LYS A 93 -15.66 -2.56 2.31
N ALA A 94 -15.31 -1.32 2.61
CA ALA A 94 -14.22 -1.01 3.52
C ALA A 94 -14.60 0.16 4.42
N LYS A 95 -14.13 0.11 5.67
CA LYS A 95 -14.23 1.24 6.58
C LYS A 95 -12.92 2.01 6.51
N ARG A 96 -13.02 3.32 6.28
CA ARG A 96 -11.86 4.19 6.14
C ARG A 96 -11.99 5.40 7.06
N PHE A 97 -10.89 6.13 7.20
CA PHE A 97 -10.83 7.34 8.01
C PHE A 97 -10.40 8.52 7.12
N GLN A 98 -11.05 9.67 7.33
CA GLN A 98 -10.78 10.89 6.56
C GLN A 98 -9.36 11.39 6.75
N THR A 99 -8.81 11.18 7.94
CA THR A 99 -7.48 11.67 8.34
C THR A 99 -6.71 10.54 9.02
N VAL A 100 -5.48 10.30 8.57
CA VAL A 100 -4.57 9.32 9.18
C VAL A 100 -3.21 9.93 9.36
N LYS A 101 -2.60 9.67 10.52
CA LYS A 101 -1.21 10.00 10.78
C LYS A 101 -0.39 8.73 10.63
N VAL A 102 0.58 8.77 9.73
CA VAL A 102 1.36 7.58 9.34
C VAL A 102 2.82 7.79 9.72
N GLN A 103 3.38 6.75 10.33
CA GLN A 103 4.82 6.65 10.56
C GLN A 103 5.37 5.61 9.59
N TRP A 104 6.45 5.94 8.89
CA TRP A 104 7.06 5.01 7.94
C TRP A 104 8.56 5.28 7.83
N GLN A 105 9.26 4.42 7.11
CA GLN A 105 10.67 4.60 6.78
C GLN A 105 10.81 4.90 5.28
N ASN A 106 11.71 5.84 4.95
CA ASN A 106 12.03 6.15 3.55
C ASN A 106 13.10 5.18 3.01
N LYS A 107 13.59 5.41 1.78
CA LYS A 107 14.61 4.56 1.15
C LYS A 107 15.92 4.46 1.92
N LYS A 108 16.19 5.41 2.80
CA LYS A 108 17.37 5.42 3.67
C LYS A 108 17.07 4.85 5.04
N PHE A 109 15.86 4.31 5.22
CA PHE A 109 15.34 3.78 6.48
C PHE A 109 15.34 4.82 7.61
N GLN A 110 15.18 6.07 7.25
CA GLN A 110 14.92 7.15 8.19
C GLN A 110 13.44 7.19 8.52
N THR A 111 13.11 7.28 9.80
CA THR A 111 11.72 7.35 10.25
C THR A 111 11.10 8.70 9.87
N ARG A 112 9.90 8.66 9.28
CA ARG A 112 9.13 9.83 8.89
C ARG A 112 7.74 9.74 9.49
N LEU A 113 7.13 10.90 9.70
CA LEU A 113 5.80 11.00 10.29
C LEU A 113 5.04 12.12 9.59
N LYS A 114 3.85 11.82 9.09
CA LYS A 114 3.03 12.82 8.39
C LYS A 114 1.55 12.47 8.48
N THR A 115 0.71 13.50 8.49
CA THR A 115 -0.75 13.37 8.43
C THR A 115 -1.21 13.48 6.98
N PHE A 116 -2.03 12.53 6.54
CA PHE A 116 -2.64 12.51 5.21
C PHE A 116 -4.16 12.60 5.36
N THR A 117 -4.82 13.18 4.37
CA THR A 117 -6.27 13.37 4.38
C THR A 117 -6.88 12.95 3.04
N GLY A 118 -8.19 12.74 3.03
CA GLY A 118 -8.97 12.53 1.80
C GLY A 118 -8.56 11.30 1.02
N TRP A 119 -8.45 11.47 -0.31
CA TRP A 119 -8.16 10.36 -1.23
C TRP A 119 -6.81 9.70 -0.98
N THR A 120 -5.77 10.50 -0.73
CA THR A 120 -4.43 9.95 -0.42
C THR A 120 -4.48 9.10 0.85
N ALA A 121 -5.21 9.56 1.88
CA ALA A 121 -5.38 8.78 3.12
C ALA A 121 -6.12 7.47 2.85
N GLU A 122 -7.12 7.46 1.99
CA GLU A 122 -7.84 6.24 1.61
C GLU A 122 -6.92 5.24 0.94
N ILE A 123 -6.11 5.68 -0.02
CA ILE A 123 -5.14 4.83 -0.74
C ILE A 123 -4.16 4.19 0.25
N ILE A 124 -3.58 4.99 1.13
CA ILE A 124 -2.61 4.50 2.12
C ILE A 124 -3.22 3.43 3.01
N GLN A 125 -4.45 3.65 3.50
CA GLN A 125 -5.15 2.69 4.36
C GLN A 125 -5.39 1.36 3.64
N HIS A 126 -5.80 1.40 2.37
CA HIS A 126 -6.01 0.22 1.55
C HIS A 126 -4.70 -0.59 1.44
N GLU A 127 -3.60 0.07 1.12
CA GLU A 127 -2.32 -0.61 0.94
C GLU A 127 -1.75 -1.15 2.26
N ILE A 128 -1.94 -0.44 3.37
CA ILE A 128 -1.54 -0.94 4.69
C ILE A 128 -2.36 -2.17 5.07
N ASP A 129 -3.65 -2.21 4.73
CA ASP A 129 -4.48 -3.41 4.95
C ASP A 129 -3.88 -4.61 4.22
N HIS A 130 -3.38 -4.45 3.00
CA HIS A 130 -2.67 -5.53 2.30
C HIS A 130 -1.46 -6.01 3.10
N CYS A 131 -0.71 -5.10 3.73
CA CYS A 131 0.42 -5.48 4.58
C CYS A 131 -0.01 -6.29 5.81
N GLU A 132 -1.24 -6.08 6.29
CA GLU A 132 -1.80 -6.82 7.42
C GLU A 132 -2.47 -8.13 6.99
N GLY A 133 -2.45 -8.46 5.70
CA GLY A 133 -3.08 -9.66 5.18
C GLY A 133 -4.59 -9.55 5.06
N ILE A 134 -5.13 -8.34 5.08
CA ILE A 134 -6.56 -8.10 4.91
C ILE A 134 -6.86 -8.11 3.42
N VAL A 135 -7.70 -9.06 3.00
CA VAL A 135 -8.08 -9.22 1.59
C VAL A 135 -9.30 -8.33 1.31
N ILE A 136 -9.05 -7.25 0.60
CA ILE A 136 -10.07 -6.25 0.24
C ILE A 136 -10.01 -5.92 -1.24
#